data_d7e95b62a51d090e9cfa5f595a4f23de
#
_entry.id   d7e95b62a51d090e9cfa5f595a4f23de
#
_cell.length_a   1.000
_cell.length_b   1.000
_cell.length_c   1.000
_cell.angle_alpha   90.00
_cell.angle_beta   90.00
_cell.angle_gamma   90.00
#
_symmetry.space_group_name_H-M   'P 1'
#
loop_
_entity.id
_entity.type
_entity.pdbx_description
1 polymer ?
#
loop_
_entity_poly.entity_id
_entity_poly.type
_entity_poly.pdbx_seq_one_letter_code
_entity_poly.pdbx_strand_id
1 'polypeptide(L)'
;SGQAVIVAAAIAMKDIMIKEKLKGTLKIWPGVAEELVATKAYFVRDGYFKDVDACIFTHVSSNLSVTHGQAGGNGLLSVEYTFQGKTAHSAGSPWRGKSALDAVELMNIGWNFKREHLRPPNRIHYIITDGGDQPNVVPRNATVWYYLRELDYEHIMELFDYSNDIAEGAAKMTDTKLISTRILGSAWPRHFNEPIARAMYSNIKKVGLPKWDKNDQALAKAVQKEAGNKEIKGLATKLDTLRGSVSSRNNWG
;
A
#
# COMPACT_ATOMS: atom_id res chain seq x y z
N SER A 1 6.02 12.03 -10.41
CA SER A 1 6.92 11.65 -11.54
C SER A 1 6.26 10.63 -12.46
N GLY A 2 5.68 9.54 -11.96
CA GLY A 2 5.05 8.51 -12.78
C GLY A 2 3.95 9.03 -13.70
N GLN A 3 3.13 9.96 -13.26
CA GLN A 3 2.05 10.54 -14.07
C GLN A 3 2.59 11.32 -15.27
N ALA A 4 3.65 12.12 -15.09
CA ALA A 4 4.26 12.87 -16.18
C ALA A 4 4.82 11.94 -17.27
N VAL A 5 5.47 10.85 -16.86
CA VAL A 5 6.00 9.83 -17.78
C VAL A 5 4.87 9.14 -18.56
N ILE A 6 3.78 8.79 -17.90
CA ILE A 6 2.63 8.13 -18.54
C ILE A 6 1.96 9.07 -19.55
N VAL A 7 1.79 10.35 -19.21
CA VAL A 7 1.20 11.33 -20.14
C VAL A 7 2.10 11.54 -21.35
N ALA A 8 3.42 11.68 -21.16
CA ALA A 8 4.36 11.82 -22.29
C ALA A 8 4.36 10.59 -23.19
N ALA A 9 4.35 9.39 -22.61
CA ALA A 9 4.26 8.14 -23.36
C ALA A 9 2.94 8.01 -24.14
N ALA A 10 1.83 8.45 -23.54
CA ALA A 10 0.52 8.41 -24.20
C ALA A 10 0.42 9.40 -25.38
N ILE A 11 1.00 10.60 -25.26
CA ILE A 11 1.07 11.57 -26.36
C ILE A 11 1.89 10.97 -27.52
N ALA A 12 3.07 10.43 -27.24
CA ALA A 12 3.91 9.79 -28.25
C ALA A 12 3.21 8.60 -28.92
N MET A 13 2.51 7.76 -28.13
CA MET A 13 1.76 6.63 -28.67
C MET A 13 0.59 7.08 -29.53
N LYS A 14 -0.15 8.12 -29.13
CA LYS A 14 -1.23 8.72 -29.92
C LYS A 14 -0.71 9.17 -31.28
N ASP A 15 0.44 9.86 -31.33
CA ASP A 15 1.02 10.35 -32.57
C ASP A 15 1.44 9.20 -33.49
N ILE A 16 2.00 8.13 -32.94
CA ILE A 16 2.32 6.89 -33.69
C ILE A 16 1.05 6.22 -34.21
N MET A 17 0.01 6.10 -33.39
CA MET A 17 -1.27 5.49 -33.80
C MET A 17 -1.87 6.25 -34.98
N ILE A 18 -1.83 7.57 -34.98
CA ILE A 18 -2.33 8.40 -36.09
C ILE A 18 -1.47 8.19 -37.35
N LYS A 19 -0.15 8.28 -37.21
CA LYS A 19 0.80 8.15 -38.33
C LYS A 19 0.72 6.79 -39.02
N GLU A 20 0.71 5.73 -38.21
CA GLU A 20 0.71 4.35 -38.70
C GLU A 20 -0.70 3.78 -38.90
N LYS A 21 -1.74 4.59 -38.74
CA LYS A 21 -3.17 4.21 -38.85
C LYS A 21 -3.54 3.00 -38.00
N LEU A 22 -2.95 2.91 -36.79
CA LEU A 22 -3.25 1.84 -35.84
C LEU A 22 -4.63 2.07 -35.21
N LYS A 23 -5.46 1.03 -35.21
CA LYS A 23 -6.77 1.06 -34.53
C LYS A 23 -6.61 0.69 -33.07
N GLY A 24 -7.37 1.34 -32.21
CA GLY A 24 -7.40 1.06 -30.78
C GLY A 24 -7.77 2.28 -29.96
N THR A 25 -7.95 2.08 -28.67
CA THR A 25 -8.24 3.13 -27.70
C THR A 25 -7.13 3.15 -26.66
N LEU A 26 -6.57 4.33 -26.42
CA LEU A 26 -5.60 4.55 -25.36
C LEU A 26 -6.28 5.25 -24.18
N LYS A 27 -6.27 4.61 -23.03
CA LYS A 27 -6.82 5.16 -21.77
C LYS A 27 -5.70 5.46 -20.78
N ILE A 28 -5.80 6.58 -20.09
CA ILE A 28 -4.89 6.97 -19.01
C ILE A 28 -5.68 7.03 -17.71
N TRP A 29 -5.19 6.34 -16.70
CA TRP A 29 -5.77 6.33 -15.37
C TRP A 29 -4.88 7.14 -14.42
N PRO A 30 -5.26 8.36 -14.02
CA PRO A 30 -4.48 9.13 -13.06
C PRO A 30 -4.46 8.42 -11.70
N GLY A 31 -3.32 8.44 -11.05
CA GLY A 31 -3.19 8.00 -9.67
C GLY A 31 -3.65 9.09 -8.72
N VAL A 32 -4.82 8.94 -8.13
CA VAL A 32 -5.34 9.85 -7.10
C VAL A 32 -5.29 9.14 -5.77
N ALA A 33 -4.66 9.77 -4.75
CA ALA A 33 -4.55 9.22 -3.40
C ALA A 33 -4.05 7.75 -3.36
N GLU A 34 -3.04 7.43 -4.15
CA GLU A 34 -2.52 6.06 -4.29
C GLU A 34 -2.04 5.52 -2.94
N GLU A 35 -1.36 6.36 -2.13
CA GLU A 35 -0.86 6.01 -0.79
C GLU A 35 -1.98 5.79 0.25
N LEU A 36 -3.19 6.27 -0.02
CA LEU A 36 -4.38 6.00 0.80
C LEU A 36 -5.13 4.73 0.38
N VAL A 37 -4.53 3.96 -0.51
CA VAL A 37 -4.97 2.67 -1.04
C VAL A 37 -6.18 2.71 -1.96
N ALA A 38 -5.93 2.28 -3.18
CA ALA A 38 -6.95 1.71 -4.07
C ALA A 38 -8.00 2.64 -4.67
N THR A 39 -7.67 3.89 -5.00
CA THR A 39 -8.59 4.68 -5.85
C THR A 39 -8.95 3.92 -7.13
N LYS A 40 -8.00 3.18 -7.72
CA LYS A 40 -8.25 2.36 -8.92
C LYS A 40 -9.19 1.18 -8.67
N ALA A 41 -9.33 0.69 -7.45
CA ALA A 41 -10.32 -0.33 -7.11
C ALA A 41 -11.76 0.18 -7.35
N TYR A 42 -12.02 1.46 -7.09
CA TYR A 42 -13.30 2.08 -7.42
C TYR A 42 -13.54 2.11 -8.92
N PHE A 43 -12.52 2.42 -9.73
CA PHE A 43 -12.63 2.37 -11.19
C PHE A 43 -12.91 0.95 -11.70
N VAL A 44 -12.30 -0.08 -11.09
CA VAL A 44 -12.62 -1.49 -11.42
C VAL A 44 -14.06 -1.82 -11.06
N ARG A 45 -14.49 -1.48 -9.84
CA ARG A 45 -15.87 -1.68 -9.36
C ARG A 45 -16.89 -1.04 -10.30
N ASP A 46 -16.62 0.18 -10.73
CA ASP A 46 -17.54 0.96 -11.57
C ASP A 46 -17.42 0.60 -13.07
N GLY A 47 -16.61 -0.39 -13.41
CA GLY A 47 -16.55 -1.00 -14.73
C GLY A 47 -15.67 -0.29 -15.75
N TYR A 48 -14.86 0.67 -15.34
CA TYR A 48 -13.98 1.41 -16.27
C TYR A 48 -12.89 0.57 -16.93
N PHE A 49 -12.64 -0.64 -16.43
CA PHE A 49 -11.66 -1.56 -17.01
C PHE A 49 -12.27 -2.68 -17.87
N LYS A 50 -13.60 -2.72 -18.03
CA LYS A 50 -14.29 -3.82 -18.76
C LYS A 50 -13.88 -3.97 -20.23
N ASP A 51 -13.46 -2.89 -20.86
CA ASP A 51 -13.03 -2.83 -22.27
C ASP A 51 -11.51 -2.60 -22.41
N VAL A 52 -10.74 -2.96 -21.37
CA VAL A 52 -9.28 -2.83 -21.38
C VAL A 52 -8.65 -4.20 -21.62
N ASP A 53 -7.98 -4.35 -22.78
CA ASP A 53 -7.31 -5.59 -23.17
C ASP A 53 -5.94 -5.75 -22.48
N ALA A 54 -5.23 -4.63 -22.24
CA ALA A 54 -3.90 -4.63 -21.63
C ALA A 54 -3.70 -3.40 -20.74
N CYS A 55 -3.07 -3.61 -19.60
CA CYS A 55 -2.72 -2.54 -18.67
C CYS A 55 -1.22 -2.53 -18.43
N ILE A 56 -0.59 -1.37 -18.59
CA ILE A 56 0.83 -1.16 -18.31
C ILE A 56 0.95 -0.25 -17.09
N PHE A 57 1.76 -0.67 -16.13
CA PHE A 57 2.03 0.06 -14.90
C PHE A 57 3.54 0.25 -14.73
N THR A 58 3.94 1.46 -14.34
CA THR A 58 5.35 1.77 -14.03
C THR A 58 5.46 2.29 -12.60
N HIS A 59 6.54 1.92 -11.93
CA HIS A 59 6.86 2.38 -10.58
C HIS A 59 8.33 2.75 -10.48
N VAL A 60 8.65 3.77 -9.69
CA VAL A 60 10.04 4.14 -9.40
C VAL A 60 10.73 3.04 -8.60
N SER A 61 12.01 2.81 -8.88
CA SER A 61 12.83 1.80 -8.21
C SER A 61 14.29 2.22 -8.22
N SER A 62 15.12 1.52 -7.45
CA SER A 62 16.58 1.70 -7.44
C SER A 62 17.29 1.10 -8.66
N ASN A 63 16.59 0.34 -9.48
CA ASN A 63 17.10 -0.31 -10.69
C ASN A 63 16.08 -0.20 -11.83
N LEU A 64 16.52 -0.54 -13.03
CA LEU A 64 15.63 -0.70 -14.18
C LEU A 64 15.40 -2.18 -14.44
N SER A 65 14.19 -2.65 -14.15
CA SER A 65 13.82 -4.06 -14.26
C SER A 65 12.39 -4.25 -14.73
N VAL A 66 12.11 -5.41 -15.29
CA VAL A 66 10.76 -5.88 -15.64
C VAL A 66 10.55 -7.22 -14.94
N THR A 67 9.35 -7.42 -14.40
CA THR A 67 8.96 -8.67 -13.73
C THR A 67 7.65 -9.20 -14.26
N HIS A 68 7.43 -10.52 -14.16
CA HIS A 68 6.16 -11.15 -14.49
C HIS A 68 5.76 -12.16 -13.39
N GLY A 69 4.52 -12.62 -13.46
CA GLY A 69 3.96 -13.51 -12.45
C GLY A 69 3.81 -12.80 -11.10
N GLN A 70 3.92 -13.52 -10.01
CA GLN A 70 3.88 -12.96 -8.67
C GLN A 70 5.20 -12.21 -8.38
N ALA A 71 5.15 -10.91 -8.45
CA ALA A 71 6.34 -10.05 -8.41
C ALA A 71 6.89 -9.79 -6.99
N GLY A 72 6.31 -10.44 -5.98
CA GLY A 72 6.60 -10.14 -4.57
C GLY A 72 5.90 -8.85 -4.08
N GLY A 73 6.12 -8.53 -2.83
CA GLY A 73 5.48 -7.40 -2.14
C GLY A 73 4.17 -7.81 -1.46
N ASN A 74 3.78 -7.04 -0.47
CA ASN A 74 2.61 -7.33 0.35
C ASN A 74 1.37 -6.70 -0.26
N GLY A 75 0.24 -7.39 -0.14
CA GLY A 75 -1.07 -6.79 -0.23
C GLY A 75 -1.37 -5.92 1.00
N LEU A 76 -2.52 -5.29 1.01
CA LEU A 76 -2.90 -4.33 2.04
C LEU A 76 -4.41 -4.28 2.19
N LEU A 77 -4.87 -4.34 3.44
CA LEU A 77 -6.21 -3.94 3.85
C LEU A 77 -6.09 -2.72 4.77
N SER A 78 -6.78 -1.64 4.41
CA SER A 78 -6.89 -0.41 5.18
C SER A 78 -8.21 -0.40 5.93
N VAL A 79 -8.16 -0.37 7.25
CA VAL A 79 -9.35 -0.50 8.10
C VAL A 79 -9.32 0.46 9.28
N GLU A 80 -10.45 1.05 9.60
CA GLU A 80 -10.64 1.98 10.70
C GLU A 80 -11.62 1.39 11.71
N TYR A 81 -11.26 1.48 13.00
CA TYR A 81 -12.07 1.04 14.13
C TYR A 81 -12.43 2.23 15.00
N THR A 82 -13.72 2.41 15.27
CA THR A 82 -14.21 3.48 16.14
C THR A 82 -14.88 2.90 17.38
N PHE A 83 -14.42 3.35 18.53
CA PHE A 83 -14.96 2.98 19.83
C PHE A 83 -15.79 4.10 20.41
N GLN A 84 -16.81 3.73 21.19
CA GLN A 84 -17.64 4.65 21.94
C GLN A 84 -17.68 4.25 23.40
N GLY A 85 -17.36 5.20 24.25
CA GLY A 85 -17.44 5.10 25.70
C GLY A 85 -18.46 6.08 26.27
N LYS A 86 -18.14 6.58 27.47
CA LYS A 86 -18.96 7.53 28.21
C LYS A 86 -18.07 8.60 28.82
N THR A 87 -18.36 9.86 28.53
CA THR A 87 -17.61 10.99 29.09
C THR A 87 -17.86 11.19 30.58
N ALA A 88 -16.87 11.70 31.28
CA ALA A 88 -16.92 12.16 32.66
C ALA A 88 -15.80 13.16 32.91
N HIS A 89 -15.88 13.93 34.01
CA HIS A 89 -14.76 14.78 34.41
C HIS A 89 -13.66 13.91 35.03
N SER A 90 -12.46 13.92 34.42
CA SER A 90 -11.38 12.99 34.76
C SER A 90 -10.86 13.13 36.20
N ALA A 91 -10.91 14.32 36.81
CA ALA A 91 -10.51 14.54 38.18
C ALA A 91 -11.68 14.45 39.19
N GLY A 92 -12.89 14.90 38.80
CA GLY A 92 -14.03 15.02 39.69
C GLY A 92 -14.84 13.75 39.87
N SER A 93 -15.02 12.96 38.82
CA SER A 93 -15.84 11.75 38.85
C SER A 93 -15.45 10.74 37.73
N PRO A 94 -14.17 10.33 37.64
CA PRO A 94 -13.70 9.44 36.57
C PRO A 94 -14.44 8.09 36.53
N TRP A 95 -14.87 7.58 37.69
CA TRP A 95 -15.62 6.31 37.80
C TRP A 95 -16.96 6.29 37.05
N ARG A 96 -17.47 7.45 36.62
CA ARG A 96 -18.69 7.58 35.83
C ARG A 96 -18.42 7.48 34.32
N GLY A 97 -17.14 7.60 33.94
CA GLY A 97 -16.69 7.54 32.56
C GLY A 97 -16.32 6.13 32.09
N LYS A 98 -16.21 5.97 30.78
CA LYS A 98 -15.67 4.80 30.09
C LYS A 98 -14.89 5.33 28.91
N SER A 99 -13.56 5.19 28.94
CA SER A 99 -12.69 5.80 27.96
C SER A 99 -12.65 4.99 26.67
N ALA A 100 -13.09 5.59 25.56
CA ALA A 100 -12.93 4.99 24.23
C ALA A 100 -11.45 4.94 23.80
N LEU A 101 -10.62 5.87 24.30
CA LEU A 101 -9.19 5.86 24.03
C LEU A 101 -8.51 4.64 24.68
N ASP A 102 -8.92 4.24 25.89
CA ASP A 102 -8.37 3.04 26.53
C ASP A 102 -8.64 1.77 25.69
N ALA A 103 -9.80 1.70 25.02
CA ALA A 103 -10.09 0.61 24.11
C ALA A 103 -9.14 0.62 22.89
N VAL A 104 -8.86 1.79 22.32
CA VAL A 104 -7.87 1.93 21.24
C VAL A 104 -6.48 1.50 21.71
N GLU A 105 -6.05 1.93 22.89
CA GLU A 105 -4.74 1.55 23.43
C GLU A 105 -4.65 0.05 23.72
N LEU A 106 -5.69 -0.55 24.32
CA LEU A 106 -5.72 -2.00 24.54
C LEU A 106 -5.76 -2.79 23.22
N MET A 107 -6.44 -2.30 22.19
CA MET A 107 -6.39 -2.90 20.86
C MET A 107 -4.95 -2.87 20.30
N ASN A 108 -4.24 -1.76 20.43
CA ASN A 108 -2.85 -1.61 19.99
C ASN A 108 -1.90 -2.55 20.77
N ILE A 109 -2.11 -2.69 22.08
CA ILE A 109 -1.38 -3.63 22.94
C ILE A 109 -1.67 -5.07 22.54
N GLY A 110 -2.94 -5.41 22.32
CA GLY A 110 -3.37 -6.74 21.86
C GLY A 110 -2.66 -7.16 20.59
N TRP A 111 -2.55 -6.25 19.61
CA TRP A 111 -1.76 -6.47 18.41
C TRP A 111 -0.28 -6.67 18.69
N ASN A 112 0.32 -5.94 19.63
CA ASN A 112 1.73 -6.10 19.96
C ASN A 112 2.02 -7.50 20.54
N PHE A 113 1.14 -8.05 21.36
CA PHE A 113 1.26 -9.44 21.84
C PHE A 113 1.00 -10.46 20.72
N LYS A 114 0.03 -10.21 19.82
CA LYS A 114 -0.24 -11.11 18.70
C LYS A 114 0.93 -11.21 17.72
N ARG A 115 1.72 -10.12 17.53
CA ARG A 115 2.84 -10.06 16.57
C ARG A 115 3.85 -11.19 16.74
N GLU A 116 4.13 -11.63 17.97
CA GLU A 116 5.07 -12.72 18.26
C GLU A 116 4.66 -14.03 17.57
N HIS A 117 3.35 -14.22 17.36
CA HIS A 117 2.78 -15.45 16.84
C HIS A 117 2.34 -15.34 15.37
N LEU A 118 2.81 -14.32 14.67
CA LEU A 118 2.52 -14.11 13.25
C LEU A 118 3.70 -14.50 12.36
N ARG A 119 3.40 -14.84 11.11
CA ARG A 119 4.43 -15.11 10.12
C ARG A 119 5.28 -13.86 9.85
N PRO A 120 6.60 -14.02 9.57
CA PRO A 120 7.52 -12.90 9.33
C PRO A 120 7.10 -11.91 8.22
N PRO A 121 6.38 -12.29 7.15
CA PRO A 121 5.91 -11.34 6.14
C PRO A 121 4.85 -10.34 6.63
N ASN A 122 4.16 -10.66 7.72
CA ASN A 122 3.12 -9.80 8.28
C ASN A 122 3.66 -8.42 8.64
N ARG A 123 2.89 -7.38 8.28
CA ARG A 123 3.16 -6.01 8.69
C ARG A 123 1.86 -5.35 9.13
N ILE A 124 1.85 -4.85 10.34
CA ILE A 124 0.70 -4.18 10.94
C ILE A 124 1.18 -2.87 11.52
N HIS A 125 0.59 -1.78 11.08
CA HIS A 125 0.88 -0.45 11.57
C HIS A 125 -0.41 0.34 11.69
N TYR A 126 -0.40 1.34 12.56
CA TYR A 126 -1.58 2.14 12.85
C TYR A 126 -1.22 3.58 13.19
N ILE A 127 -2.23 4.41 13.12
CA ILE A 127 -2.28 5.73 13.72
C ILE A 127 -3.59 5.90 14.48
N ILE A 128 -3.58 6.66 15.56
CA ILE A 128 -4.81 7.12 16.24
C ILE A 128 -5.26 8.38 15.52
N THR A 129 -6.45 8.32 14.92
CA THR A 129 -7.02 9.43 14.13
C THR A 129 -7.94 10.32 14.97
N ASP A 130 -8.47 9.78 16.08
CA ASP A 130 -9.21 10.51 17.08
C ASP A 130 -8.89 9.91 18.47
N GLY A 131 -8.42 10.70 19.39
CA GLY A 131 -8.05 10.30 20.75
C GLY A 131 -8.86 11.01 21.85
N GLY A 132 -9.88 11.77 21.49
CA GLY A 132 -10.68 12.59 22.40
C GLY A 132 -10.30 14.08 22.36
N ASP A 133 -10.94 14.90 23.21
CA ASP A 133 -10.86 16.35 23.12
C ASP A 133 -9.74 16.96 23.98
N GLN A 134 -9.71 16.63 25.27
CA GLN A 134 -8.75 17.21 26.23
C GLN A 134 -8.53 16.30 27.45
N PRO A 135 -7.38 16.41 28.16
CA PRO A 135 -6.98 15.44 29.20
C PRO A 135 -7.92 15.36 30.41
N ASN A 136 -8.66 16.42 30.73
CA ASN A 136 -9.58 16.45 31.86
C ASN A 136 -11.00 15.93 31.53
N VAL A 137 -11.21 15.42 30.33
CA VAL A 137 -12.48 14.82 29.89
C VAL A 137 -12.21 13.39 29.43
N VAL A 138 -12.89 12.41 30.06
CA VAL A 138 -12.82 11.01 29.62
C VAL A 138 -13.31 10.90 28.18
N PRO A 139 -12.49 10.40 27.23
CA PRO A 139 -12.83 10.33 25.81
C PRO A 139 -14.10 9.50 25.54
N ARG A 140 -15.10 10.15 24.95
CA ARG A 140 -16.34 9.48 24.55
C ARG A 140 -16.17 8.66 23.29
N ASN A 141 -15.45 9.20 22.32
CA ASN A 141 -15.13 8.53 21.06
C ASN A 141 -13.62 8.48 20.88
N ALA A 142 -13.15 7.42 20.27
CA ALA A 142 -11.78 7.31 19.80
C ALA A 142 -11.73 6.41 18.56
N THR A 143 -10.81 6.71 17.66
CA THR A 143 -10.68 6.01 16.39
C THR A 143 -9.22 5.69 16.09
N VAL A 144 -8.98 4.48 15.62
CA VAL A 144 -7.66 4.00 15.19
C VAL A 144 -7.75 3.46 13.76
N TRP A 145 -6.78 3.81 12.97
CA TRP A 145 -6.67 3.39 11.57
C TRP A 145 -5.48 2.46 11.39
N TYR A 146 -5.75 1.25 10.88
CA TYR A 146 -4.78 0.17 10.66
C TYR A 146 -4.52 -0.07 9.18
N TYR A 147 -3.27 -0.44 8.87
CA TYR A 147 -2.87 -1.15 7.68
C TYR A 147 -2.46 -2.57 8.04
N LEU A 148 -3.16 -3.55 7.46
CA LEU A 148 -2.89 -4.98 7.60
C LEU A 148 -2.28 -5.48 6.30
N ARG A 149 -1.05 -6.01 6.34
CA ARG A 149 -0.31 -6.41 5.14
C ARG A 149 0.18 -7.84 5.24
N GLU A 150 -0.01 -8.57 4.14
CA GLU A 150 0.48 -9.94 3.94
C GLU A 150 0.71 -10.26 2.45
N LEU A 151 1.26 -11.44 2.15
CA LEU A 151 1.68 -11.85 0.81
C LEU A 151 0.52 -12.35 -0.07
N ASP A 152 -0.62 -12.68 0.51
CA ASP A 152 -1.79 -13.15 -0.22
C ASP A 152 -3.12 -12.74 0.44
N TYR A 153 -4.21 -12.96 -0.27
CA TYR A 153 -5.54 -12.58 0.14
C TYR A 153 -5.98 -13.28 1.43
N GLU A 154 -5.80 -14.60 1.49
CA GLU A 154 -6.29 -15.43 2.59
C GLU A 154 -5.66 -14.99 3.92
N HIS A 155 -4.37 -14.73 3.91
CA HIS A 155 -3.66 -14.29 5.10
C HIS A 155 -3.93 -12.82 5.48
N ILE A 156 -4.23 -11.96 4.50
CA ILE A 156 -4.72 -10.60 4.82
C ILE A 156 -6.08 -10.66 5.51
N MET A 157 -6.97 -11.55 5.06
CA MET A 157 -8.29 -11.74 5.70
C MET A 157 -8.17 -12.35 7.10
N GLU A 158 -7.23 -13.28 7.31
CA GLU A 158 -6.90 -13.80 8.64
C GLU A 158 -6.46 -12.67 9.60
N LEU A 159 -5.62 -11.74 9.13
CA LEU A 159 -5.27 -10.57 9.93
C LEU A 159 -6.46 -9.67 10.25
N PHE A 160 -7.39 -9.55 9.32
CA PHE A 160 -8.61 -8.78 9.53
C PHE A 160 -9.51 -9.43 10.59
N ASP A 161 -9.65 -10.75 10.59
CA ASP A 161 -10.39 -11.48 11.60
C ASP A 161 -9.75 -11.32 12.99
N TYR A 162 -8.43 -11.49 13.11
CA TYR A 162 -7.71 -11.19 14.37
C TYR A 162 -7.90 -9.74 14.82
N SER A 163 -7.93 -8.79 13.88
CA SER A 163 -8.14 -7.39 14.19
C SER A 163 -9.51 -7.15 14.81
N ASN A 164 -10.55 -7.80 14.28
CA ASN A 164 -11.91 -7.72 14.80
C ASN A 164 -12.01 -8.33 16.20
N ASP A 165 -11.45 -9.52 16.41
CA ASP A 165 -11.43 -10.19 17.71
C ASP A 165 -10.72 -9.34 18.79
N ILE A 166 -9.57 -8.76 18.44
CA ILE A 166 -8.80 -7.89 19.35
C ILE A 166 -9.61 -6.62 19.67
N ALA A 167 -10.26 -6.02 18.69
CA ALA A 167 -11.09 -4.83 18.88
C ALA A 167 -12.29 -5.11 19.79
N GLU A 168 -12.98 -6.24 19.60
CA GLU A 168 -14.07 -6.67 20.46
C GLU A 168 -13.58 -6.96 21.89
N GLY A 169 -12.43 -7.62 22.04
CA GLY A 169 -11.78 -7.87 23.31
C GLY A 169 -11.45 -6.57 24.05
N ALA A 170 -10.87 -5.60 23.35
CA ALA A 170 -10.54 -4.28 23.89
C ALA A 170 -11.81 -3.53 24.36
N ALA A 171 -12.87 -3.56 23.56
CA ALA A 171 -14.15 -2.96 23.95
C ALA A 171 -14.75 -3.59 25.23
N LYS A 172 -14.68 -4.92 25.35
CA LYS A 172 -15.15 -5.64 26.54
C LYS A 172 -14.33 -5.29 27.79
N MET A 173 -12.99 -5.23 27.65
CA MET A 173 -12.11 -4.92 28.79
C MET A 173 -12.29 -3.49 29.33
N THR A 174 -12.72 -2.56 28.49
CA THR A 174 -12.92 -1.15 28.87
C THR A 174 -14.39 -0.78 29.10
N ASP A 175 -15.29 -1.76 29.00
CA ASP A 175 -16.74 -1.56 29.09
C ASP A 175 -17.25 -0.48 28.11
N THR A 176 -16.62 -0.41 26.94
CA THR A 176 -16.97 0.46 25.81
C THR A 176 -17.68 -0.34 24.71
N LYS A 177 -17.98 0.31 23.59
CA LYS A 177 -18.59 -0.33 22.43
C LYS A 177 -17.75 -0.09 21.18
N LEU A 178 -17.46 -1.14 20.43
CA LEU A 178 -17.03 -1.02 19.04
C LEU A 178 -18.25 -0.64 18.21
N ILE A 179 -18.27 0.59 17.68
CA ILE A 179 -19.45 1.11 16.96
C ILE A 179 -19.24 1.13 15.44
N SER A 180 -18.02 1.02 14.97
CA SER A 180 -17.71 0.99 13.54
C SER A 180 -16.44 0.21 13.27
N THR A 181 -16.49 -0.66 12.27
CA THR A 181 -15.34 -1.24 11.57
C THR A 181 -15.51 -0.90 10.10
N ARG A 182 -14.65 -0.03 9.57
CA ARG A 182 -14.78 0.50 8.22
C ARG A 182 -13.55 0.18 7.37
N ILE A 183 -13.73 -0.63 6.35
CA ILE A 183 -12.71 -0.85 5.32
C ILE A 183 -12.65 0.41 4.45
N LEU A 184 -11.49 1.08 4.43
CA LEU A 184 -11.23 2.28 3.65
C LEU A 184 -10.74 1.95 2.24
N GLY A 185 -10.06 0.81 2.09
CA GLY A 185 -9.56 0.35 0.81
C GLY A 185 -8.77 -0.95 0.93
N SER A 186 -8.49 -1.55 -0.21
CA SER A 186 -7.67 -2.77 -0.30
C SER A 186 -6.84 -2.78 -1.57
N ALA A 187 -5.66 -3.36 -1.49
CA ALA A 187 -4.80 -3.64 -2.64
C ALA A 187 -4.21 -5.04 -2.47
N TRP A 188 -4.56 -5.93 -3.38
CA TRP A 188 -4.12 -7.31 -3.32
C TRP A 188 -2.69 -7.47 -3.87
N PRO A 189 -1.98 -8.55 -3.54
CA PRO A 189 -0.64 -8.81 -4.07
C PRO A 189 -0.63 -8.84 -5.59
N ARG A 190 0.43 -8.30 -6.16
CA ARG A 190 0.56 -8.09 -7.61
C ARG A 190 0.84 -9.39 -8.34
N HIS A 191 0.16 -9.56 -9.48
CA HIS A 191 0.46 -10.60 -10.46
C HIS A 191 0.54 -9.95 -11.85
N PHE A 192 1.71 -10.03 -12.49
CA PHE A 192 1.95 -9.40 -13.80
C PHE A 192 1.89 -10.41 -14.93
N ASN A 193 1.29 -9.98 -16.05
CA ASN A 193 1.15 -10.79 -17.26
C ASN A 193 2.51 -11.01 -17.92
N GLU A 194 2.88 -12.27 -18.16
CA GLU A 194 4.17 -12.62 -18.73
C GLU A 194 4.35 -12.17 -20.20
N PRO A 195 3.40 -12.38 -21.13
CA PRO A 195 3.50 -11.88 -22.50
C PRO A 195 3.73 -10.37 -22.58
N ILE A 196 3.01 -9.57 -21.81
CA ILE A 196 3.18 -8.11 -21.75
C ILE A 196 4.57 -7.75 -21.21
N ALA A 197 5.01 -8.41 -20.13
CA ALA A 197 6.32 -8.15 -19.54
C ALA A 197 7.47 -8.51 -20.49
N ARG A 198 7.37 -9.61 -21.22
CA ARG A 198 8.35 -10.01 -22.25
C ARG A 198 8.41 -9.01 -23.40
N ALA A 199 7.27 -8.53 -23.87
CA ALA A 199 7.19 -7.50 -24.91
C ALA A 199 7.81 -6.18 -24.42
N MET A 200 7.49 -5.74 -23.22
CA MET A 200 8.07 -4.55 -22.59
C MET A 200 9.59 -4.68 -22.47
N TYR A 201 10.08 -5.80 -21.93
CA TYR A 201 11.52 -6.06 -21.77
C TYR A 201 12.26 -6.04 -23.11
N SER A 202 11.69 -6.67 -24.13
CA SER A 202 12.26 -6.66 -25.50
C SER A 202 12.32 -5.24 -26.07
N ASN A 203 11.28 -4.44 -25.88
CA ASN A 203 11.25 -3.06 -26.37
C ASN A 203 12.21 -2.14 -25.62
N ILE A 204 12.36 -2.30 -24.31
CA ILE A 204 13.37 -1.57 -23.52
C ILE A 204 14.78 -1.89 -24.06
N LYS A 205 15.07 -3.14 -24.38
CA LYS A 205 16.35 -3.52 -25.00
C LYS A 205 16.60 -2.85 -26.35
N LYS A 206 15.56 -2.72 -27.19
CA LYS A 206 15.66 -2.06 -28.50
C LYS A 206 15.88 -0.56 -28.38
N VAL A 207 15.17 0.08 -27.46
CA VAL A 207 15.26 1.54 -27.22
C VAL A 207 16.58 1.89 -26.52
N GLY A 208 17.04 1.01 -25.63
CA GLY A 208 18.19 1.24 -24.77
C GLY A 208 17.83 2.01 -23.50
N LEU A 209 18.82 2.23 -22.65
CA LEU A 209 18.68 2.98 -21.41
C LEU A 209 19.02 4.46 -21.61
N PRO A 210 18.50 5.34 -20.74
CA PRO A 210 18.94 6.74 -20.69
C PRO A 210 20.45 6.84 -20.55
N LYS A 211 21.05 7.81 -21.22
CA LYS A 211 22.48 8.11 -21.09
C LYS A 211 22.65 9.14 -19.97
N TRP A 212 23.05 8.65 -18.82
CA TRP A 212 23.33 9.49 -17.65
C TRP A 212 24.71 10.17 -17.79
N ASP A 213 24.77 11.47 -17.60
CA ASP A 213 26.01 12.22 -17.58
C ASP A 213 26.70 12.16 -16.19
N LYS A 214 27.83 12.88 -16.07
CA LYS A 214 28.57 12.92 -14.79
C LYS A 214 27.81 13.63 -13.68
N ASN A 215 26.98 14.62 -14.02
CA ASN A 215 26.20 15.38 -13.05
C ASN A 215 25.02 14.53 -12.53
N ASP A 216 24.35 13.80 -13.43
CA ASP A 216 23.29 12.87 -13.07
C ASP A 216 23.79 11.82 -12.07
N GLN A 217 24.96 11.23 -12.36
CA GLN A 217 25.58 10.24 -11.49
C GLN A 217 26.05 10.82 -10.16
N ALA A 218 26.58 12.05 -10.17
CA ALA A 218 27.02 12.73 -8.96
C ALA A 218 25.82 13.04 -8.05
N LEU A 219 24.73 13.56 -8.62
CA LEU A 219 23.50 13.84 -7.88
C LEU A 219 22.91 12.56 -7.27
N ALA A 220 22.79 11.49 -8.06
CA ALA A 220 22.25 10.22 -7.57
C ALA A 220 23.09 9.64 -6.42
N LYS A 221 24.42 9.70 -6.53
CA LYS A 221 25.32 9.25 -5.46
C LYS A 221 25.22 10.11 -4.21
N ALA A 222 25.06 11.43 -4.36
CA ALA A 222 24.88 12.33 -3.24
C ALA A 222 23.57 12.01 -2.48
N VAL A 223 22.47 11.80 -3.20
CA VAL A 223 21.18 11.39 -2.62
C VAL A 223 21.28 10.03 -1.92
N GLN A 224 21.95 9.05 -2.53
CA GLN A 224 22.15 7.74 -1.92
C GLN A 224 22.97 7.82 -0.62
N LYS A 225 23.98 8.67 -0.59
CA LYS A 225 24.80 8.93 0.61
C LYS A 225 23.97 9.60 1.70
N GLU A 226 23.22 10.63 1.37
CA GLU A 226 22.33 11.33 2.32
C GLU A 226 21.27 10.40 2.90
N ALA A 227 20.72 9.50 2.08
CA ALA A 227 19.78 8.46 2.51
C ALA A 227 20.43 7.32 3.33
N GLY A 228 21.73 7.39 3.64
CA GLY A 228 22.42 6.40 4.44
C GLY A 228 22.62 5.03 3.76
N ASN A 229 22.59 4.97 2.43
CA ASN A 229 22.78 3.72 1.72
C ASN A 229 24.20 3.18 1.94
N LYS A 230 24.32 1.88 2.25
CA LYS A 230 25.62 1.22 2.43
C LYS A 230 26.43 1.16 1.14
N GLU A 231 25.75 1.07 -0.01
CA GLU A 231 26.39 1.02 -1.32
C GLU A 231 25.93 2.21 -2.17
N ILE A 232 26.88 3.01 -2.60
CA ILE A 232 26.66 4.21 -3.41
C ILE A 232 26.90 3.85 -4.88
N LYS A 233 25.88 3.36 -5.56
CA LYS A 233 25.96 2.84 -6.94
C LYS A 233 25.72 3.90 -8.01
N GLY A 234 24.97 4.96 -7.70
CA GLY A 234 24.46 5.91 -8.68
C GLY A 234 23.27 5.34 -9.45
N LEU A 235 23.02 5.87 -10.64
CA LEU A 235 21.94 5.44 -11.54
C LEU A 235 22.34 4.17 -12.31
N ALA A 236 21.36 3.30 -12.53
CA ALA A 236 21.57 2.06 -13.28
C ALA A 236 21.95 2.35 -14.75
N THR A 237 23.00 1.69 -15.23
CA THR A 237 23.48 1.76 -16.61
C THR A 237 23.23 0.49 -17.40
N LYS A 238 22.61 -0.50 -16.76
CA LYS A 238 22.27 -1.79 -17.36
C LYS A 238 20.84 -2.16 -16.98
N LEU A 239 20.12 -2.76 -17.92
CA LEU A 239 18.82 -3.37 -17.67
C LEU A 239 19.03 -4.70 -16.92
N ASP A 240 18.35 -4.88 -15.80
CA ASP A 240 18.32 -6.17 -15.10
C ASP A 240 17.69 -7.26 -15.99
N THR A 241 18.01 -8.51 -15.69
CA THR A 241 17.37 -9.65 -16.36
C THR A 241 15.88 -9.66 -16.04
N LEU A 242 15.09 -10.11 -17.03
CA LEU A 242 13.66 -10.33 -16.80
C LEU A 242 13.48 -11.34 -15.68
N ARG A 243 12.68 -10.99 -14.66
CA ARG A 243 12.45 -11.84 -13.49
C ARG A 243 11.05 -12.46 -13.57
N GLY A 244 10.97 -13.76 -13.29
CA GLY A 244 9.72 -14.47 -13.09
C GLY A 244 9.17 -14.31 -11.67
N SER A 245 8.14 -15.10 -11.37
CA SER A 245 7.55 -15.14 -10.04
C SER A 245 8.59 -15.40 -8.95
N VAL A 246 8.52 -14.61 -7.88
CA VAL A 246 9.32 -14.82 -6.69
C VAL A 246 8.56 -15.82 -5.81
N SER A 247 9.12 -17.01 -5.61
CA SER A 247 8.59 -17.99 -4.65
C SER A 247 8.91 -17.50 -3.23
N SER A 248 8.06 -16.64 -2.69
CA SER A 248 8.21 -16.16 -1.31
C SER A 248 7.62 -17.10 -0.25
N ARG A 249 6.83 -18.09 -0.69
CA ARG A 249 6.09 -18.97 0.20
C ARG A 249 6.92 -20.12 0.80
N ASN A 250 8.05 -20.47 0.22
CA ASN A 250 8.77 -21.69 0.59
C ASN A 250 9.75 -21.54 1.76
N ASN A 251 9.91 -20.36 2.34
CA ASN A 251 10.91 -20.12 3.38
C ASN A 251 10.34 -19.99 4.80
N TRP A 252 9.04 -20.15 4.98
CA TRP A 252 8.41 -19.88 6.29
C TRP A 252 7.52 -21.03 6.77
N GLY A 253 7.81 -22.24 6.31
CA GLY A 253 7.29 -23.51 6.83
C GLY A 253 5.81 -23.71 6.73
#